data_020d200637bb75bc38cb7e777b8f1cb8
#
_entry.id   020d200637bb75bc38cb7e777b8f1cb8
#
_cell.length_a   1.000
_cell.length_b   1.000
_cell.length_c   1.000
_cell.angle_alpha   90.00
_cell.angle_beta   90.00
_cell.angle_gamma   90.00
#
_symmetry.space_group_name_H-M   'P 1'
#
loop_
_entity.id
_entity.type
_entity.pdbx_description
1 polymer ?
#
loop_
_entity_poly.entity_id
_entity_poly.type
_entity_poly.pdbx_seq_one_letter_code
_entity_poly.pdbx_strand_id
1 'polypeptide(L)'
;MAVMKKREKSSGSNRKRLPTQADYEALSEFRYQMRCFLEFSQNAAEAVGLAPRQHQALLAIRGYPGGGPIAIGDLAERLCIKHHTAVGLIDRLVAAELVKRVVDPADHRRVLLKLTKRAEKHLADLSAAHLGELSRIEPLLLRIFARNSK
;
A
#
# COMPACT_ATOMS: atom_id res chain seq x y z
N MET A 1 -57.31 11.73 -20.21
CA MET A 1 -56.96 10.31 -19.93
C MET A 1 -55.47 10.15 -20.06
N ALA A 2 -54.78 10.04 -18.93
CA ALA A 2 -53.32 9.88 -18.89
C ALA A 2 -52.97 8.38 -18.80
N VAL A 3 -52.29 7.89 -19.83
CA VAL A 3 -51.81 6.51 -19.85
C VAL A 3 -50.49 6.46 -19.09
N MET A 4 -50.50 5.85 -17.90
CA MET A 4 -49.33 5.55 -17.09
C MET A 4 -48.51 4.48 -17.80
N LYS A 5 -47.34 4.86 -18.36
CA LYS A 5 -46.29 3.94 -18.85
C LYS A 5 -45.58 3.31 -17.65
N LYS A 6 -45.87 2.04 -17.42
CA LYS A 6 -45.22 1.17 -16.42
C LYS A 6 -43.75 1.00 -16.85
N ARG A 7 -42.81 1.58 -16.08
CA ARG A 7 -41.38 1.30 -16.21
C ARG A 7 -41.11 -0.11 -15.72
N GLU A 8 -40.88 -1.04 -16.63
CA GLU A 8 -40.32 -2.34 -16.30
C GLU A 8 -38.88 -2.13 -15.79
N LYS A 9 -38.69 -2.50 -14.53
CA LYS A 9 -37.36 -2.65 -13.95
C LYS A 9 -36.73 -3.91 -14.56
N SER A 10 -35.82 -3.71 -15.51
CA SER A 10 -34.90 -4.75 -15.94
C SER A 10 -34.01 -5.13 -14.75
N SER A 11 -34.37 -6.17 -14.04
CA SER A 11 -33.48 -6.83 -13.07
C SER A 11 -32.50 -7.71 -13.86
N GLY A 12 -31.42 -7.09 -14.32
CA GLY A 12 -30.26 -7.82 -14.85
C GLY A 12 -29.69 -8.68 -13.73
N SER A 13 -30.10 -9.95 -13.70
CA SER A 13 -29.47 -11.00 -12.87
C SER A 13 -28.01 -11.11 -13.31
N ASN A 14 -27.10 -10.43 -12.60
CA ASN A 14 -25.67 -10.63 -12.72
C ASN A 14 -25.33 -12.04 -12.17
N ARG A 15 -25.58 -13.08 -12.99
CA ARG A 15 -25.11 -14.43 -12.69
C ARG A 15 -23.60 -14.38 -12.64
N LYS A 16 -23.02 -14.34 -11.43
CA LYS A 16 -21.58 -14.45 -11.24
C LYS A 16 -21.09 -15.71 -11.95
N ARG A 17 -20.30 -15.54 -13.00
CA ARG A 17 -19.63 -16.64 -13.68
C ARG A 17 -18.80 -17.44 -12.67
N LEU A 18 -18.92 -18.75 -12.67
CA LEU A 18 -18.07 -19.58 -11.84
C LEU A 18 -16.62 -19.48 -12.32
N PRO A 19 -15.64 -19.46 -11.39
CA PRO A 19 -14.24 -19.43 -11.76
C PRO A 19 -13.85 -20.68 -12.56
N THR A 20 -13.03 -20.49 -13.56
CA THR A 20 -12.42 -21.55 -14.37
C THR A 20 -11.08 -21.97 -13.76
N GLN A 21 -10.50 -23.07 -14.25
CA GLN A 21 -9.14 -23.47 -13.87
C GLN A 21 -8.13 -22.35 -14.16
N ALA A 22 -8.25 -21.65 -15.28
CA ALA A 22 -7.38 -20.52 -15.62
C ALA A 22 -7.50 -19.35 -14.64
N ASP A 23 -8.70 -19.09 -14.09
CA ASP A 23 -8.89 -18.07 -13.06
C ASP A 23 -8.16 -18.45 -11.76
N TYR A 24 -8.22 -19.72 -11.35
CA TYR A 24 -7.49 -20.22 -10.18
C TYR A 24 -5.96 -20.15 -10.37
N GLU A 25 -5.47 -20.52 -11.54
CA GLU A 25 -4.05 -20.40 -11.89
C GLU A 25 -3.57 -18.95 -11.82
N ALA A 26 -4.34 -18.00 -12.37
CA ALA A 26 -4.01 -16.59 -12.34
C ALA A 26 -3.98 -16.04 -10.90
N LEU A 27 -4.95 -16.37 -10.07
CA LEU A 27 -4.99 -15.99 -8.66
C LEU A 27 -3.83 -16.60 -7.87
N SER A 28 -3.53 -17.86 -8.10
CA SER A 28 -2.41 -18.55 -7.45
C SER A 28 -1.06 -17.92 -7.81
N GLU A 29 -0.85 -17.65 -9.09
CA GLU A 29 0.38 -17.00 -9.58
C GLU A 29 0.54 -15.59 -9.04
N PHE A 30 -0.53 -14.79 -9.05
CA PHE A 30 -0.49 -13.45 -8.46
C PHE A 30 -0.09 -13.47 -6.99
N ARG A 31 -0.70 -14.35 -6.20
CA ARG A 31 -0.36 -14.47 -4.78
C ARG A 31 1.07 -14.98 -4.56
N TYR A 32 1.56 -15.87 -5.41
CA TYR A 32 2.95 -16.32 -5.37
C TYR A 32 3.92 -15.16 -5.62
N GLN A 33 3.70 -14.37 -6.67
CA GLN A 33 4.54 -13.21 -6.98
C GLN A 33 4.51 -12.15 -5.86
N MET A 34 3.34 -11.94 -5.24
CA MET A 34 3.23 -11.05 -4.08
C MET A 34 4.07 -11.55 -2.89
N ARG A 35 4.02 -12.85 -2.59
CA ARG A 35 4.84 -13.42 -1.50
C ARG A 35 6.33 -13.27 -1.79
N CYS A 36 6.77 -13.56 -2.99
CA CYS A 36 8.17 -13.39 -3.39
C CYS A 36 8.63 -11.93 -3.27
N PHE A 37 7.80 -10.99 -3.70
CA PHE A 37 8.09 -9.56 -3.57
C PHE A 37 8.18 -9.12 -2.10
N LEU A 38 7.25 -9.57 -1.25
CA LEU A 38 7.26 -9.24 0.17
C LEU A 38 8.46 -9.85 0.90
N GLU A 39 8.86 -11.08 0.56
CA GLU A 39 10.07 -11.70 1.08
C GLU A 39 11.33 -10.94 0.68
N PHE A 40 11.44 -10.58 -0.60
CA PHE A 40 12.52 -9.70 -1.08
C PHE A 40 12.55 -8.37 -0.30
N SER A 41 11.39 -7.73 -0.14
CA SER A 41 11.25 -6.46 0.58
C SER A 41 11.68 -6.58 2.05
N GLN A 42 11.28 -7.65 2.72
CA GLN A 42 11.67 -7.93 4.09
C GLN A 42 13.20 -8.09 4.22
N ASN A 43 13.78 -8.92 3.39
CA ASN A 43 15.23 -9.19 3.41
C ASN A 43 16.03 -7.91 3.11
N ALA A 44 15.58 -7.08 2.18
CA ALA A 44 16.22 -5.81 1.85
C ALA A 44 16.16 -4.82 3.03
N ALA A 45 15.03 -4.73 3.73
CA ALA A 45 14.89 -3.87 4.91
C ALA A 45 15.80 -4.33 6.05
N GLU A 46 15.81 -5.62 6.35
CA GLU A 46 16.65 -6.22 7.40
C GLU A 46 18.14 -6.03 7.13
N ALA A 47 18.55 -6.09 5.87
CA ALA A 47 19.95 -5.88 5.48
C ALA A 47 20.46 -4.47 5.80
N VAL A 48 19.59 -3.47 5.92
CA VAL A 48 19.94 -2.10 6.34
C VAL A 48 19.54 -1.79 7.78
N GLY A 49 19.17 -2.82 8.57
CA GLY A 49 18.83 -2.70 9.98
C GLY A 49 17.43 -2.16 10.27
N LEU A 50 16.52 -2.21 9.28
CA LEU A 50 15.12 -1.83 9.45
C LEU A 50 14.25 -3.06 9.64
N ALA A 51 13.33 -3.01 10.58
CA ALA A 51 12.24 -3.98 10.62
C ALA A 51 11.32 -3.76 9.40
N PRO A 52 10.72 -4.82 8.82
CA PRO A 52 9.86 -4.71 7.65
C PRO A 52 8.74 -3.67 7.80
N ARG A 53 8.08 -3.62 8.95
CA ARG A 53 7.03 -2.62 9.23
C ARG A 53 7.56 -1.19 9.33
N GLN A 54 8.79 -0.99 9.79
CA GLN A 54 9.44 0.32 9.78
C GLN A 54 9.65 0.80 8.35
N HIS A 55 10.20 -0.04 7.48
CA HIS A 55 10.36 0.29 6.06
C HIS A 55 9.01 0.65 5.40
N GLN A 56 7.97 -0.15 5.62
CA GLN A 56 6.64 0.13 5.08
C GLN A 56 6.08 1.47 5.56
N ALA A 57 6.27 1.81 6.84
CA ALA A 57 5.85 3.09 7.39
C ALA A 57 6.62 4.27 6.76
N LEU A 58 7.94 4.17 6.62
CA LEU A 58 8.74 5.21 5.95
C LEU A 58 8.29 5.43 4.50
N LEU A 59 8.02 4.36 3.78
CA LEU A 59 7.52 4.43 2.40
C LEU A 59 6.13 5.06 2.34
N ALA A 60 5.22 4.70 3.25
CA ALA A 60 3.88 5.28 3.30
C ALA A 60 3.90 6.79 3.64
N ILE A 61 4.81 7.22 4.52
CA ILE A 61 5.00 8.63 4.85
C ILE A 61 5.53 9.40 3.64
N ARG A 62 6.57 8.90 2.99
CA ARG A 62 7.22 9.58 1.85
C ARG A 62 6.34 9.59 0.61
N GLY A 63 5.63 8.49 0.36
CA GLY A 63 4.77 8.27 -0.79
C GLY A 63 3.33 8.73 -0.60
N TYR A 64 3.02 9.48 0.47
CA TYR A 64 1.67 10.00 0.67
C TYR A 64 1.28 10.95 -0.46
N PRO A 65 0.08 10.84 -1.02
CA PRO A 65 -0.36 11.70 -2.12
C PRO A 65 -0.21 13.19 -1.82
N GLY A 66 0.37 13.92 -2.77
CA GLY A 66 0.68 15.36 -2.60
C GLY A 66 2.07 15.62 -1.98
N GLY A 67 2.78 14.60 -1.53
CA GLY A 67 4.15 14.72 -1.00
C GLY A 67 4.27 15.48 0.32
N GLY A 68 3.14 15.79 0.94
CA GLY A 68 3.08 16.50 2.22
C GLY A 68 3.24 15.59 3.43
N PRO A 69 3.41 16.18 4.63
CA PRO A 69 3.40 15.42 5.87
C PRO A 69 2.08 14.67 6.07
N ILE A 70 2.13 13.52 6.70
CA ILE A 70 0.98 12.64 6.91
C ILE A 70 0.57 12.61 8.39
N ALA A 71 -0.72 12.60 8.69
CA ALA A 71 -1.22 12.36 10.04
C ALA A 71 -1.15 10.88 10.42
N ILE A 72 -1.10 10.58 11.72
CA ILE A 72 -1.01 9.19 12.23
C ILE A 72 -2.22 8.35 11.77
N GLY A 73 -3.42 8.93 11.75
CA GLY A 73 -4.63 8.24 11.28
C GLY A 73 -4.53 7.80 9.81
N ASP A 74 -4.03 8.68 8.95
CA ASP A 74 -3.82 8.39 7.52
C ASP A 74 -2.75 7.31 7.33
N LEU A 75 -1.69 7.34 8.15
CA LEU A 75 -0.67 6.28 8.15
C LEU A 75 -1.25 4.92 8.56
N ALA A 76 -2.07 4.88 9.61
CA ALA A 76 -2.73 3.65 10.05
C ALA A 76 -3.60 3.04 8.94
N GLU A 77 -4.37 3.87 8.23
CA GLU A 77 -5.16 3.46 7.08
C GLU A 77 -4.29 2.89 5.95
N ARG A 78 -3.22 3.60 5.57
CA ARG A 78 -2.28 3.15 4.54
C ARG A 78 -1.60 1.83 4.85
N LEU A 79 -1.36 1.56 6.13
CA LEU A 79 -0.74 0.32 6.59
C LEU A 79 -1.76 -0.78 6.92
N CYS A 80 -3.06 -0.49 6.80
CA CYS A 80 -4.15 -1.40 7.19
C CYS A 80 -4.00 -1.91 8.64
N ILE A 81 -3.63 -1.02 9.57
CA ILE A 81 -3.44 -1.32 10.99
C ILE A 81 -4.32 -0.41 11.86
N LYS A 82 -4.51 -0.80 13.10
CA LYS A 82 -5.24 0.00 14.07
C LYS A 82 -4.44 1.24 14.50
N HIS A 83 -5.15 2.31 14.87
CA HIS A 83 -4.52 3.58 15.27
C HIS A 83 -3.48 3.40 16.39
N HIS A 84 -3.81 2.66 17.45
CA HIS A 84 -2.88 2.43 18.56
C HIS A 84 -1.62 1.65 18.13
N THR A 85 -1.74 0.77 17.14
CA THR A 85 -0.59 0.05 16.56
C THR A 85 0.29 1.00 15.77
N ALA A 86 -0.29 1.94 15.03
CA ALA A 86 0.45 2.98 14.33
C ALA A 86 1.19 3.91 15.30
N VAL A 87 0.55 4.31 16.41
CA VAL A 87 1.20 5.11 17.46
C VAL A 87 2.44 4.41 17.98
N GLY A 88 2.35 3.14 18.37
CA GLY A 88 3.49 2.36 18.84
C GLY A 88 4.60 2.18 17.81
N LEU A 89 4.25 2.05 16.54
CA LEU A 89 5.21 1.99 15.45
C LEU A 89 5.95 3.33 15.28
N ILE A 90 5.21 4.44 15.32
CA ILE A 90 5.80 5.79 15.23
C ILE A 90 6.69 6.09 16.42
N ASP A 91 6.32 5.70 17.65
CA ASP A 91 7.18 5.87 18.82
C ASP A 91 8.54 5.20 18.63
N ARG A 92 8.56 4.00 18.05
CA ARG A 92 9.82 3.29 17.74
C ARG A 92 10.61 3.99 16.62
N LEU A 93 9.93 4.52 15.61
CA LEU A 93 10.58 5.26 14.50
C LEU A 93 11.17 6.60 14.99
N VAL A 94 10.49 7.28 15.89
CA VAL A 94 11.00 8.51 16.51
C VAL A 94 12.20 8.20 17.42
N ALA A 95 12.13 7.15 18.23
CA ALA A 95 13.26 6.70 19.07
C ALA A 95 14.48 6.28 18.23
N ALA A 96 14.27 5.74 17.02
CA ALA A 96 15.32 5.40 16.07
C ALA A 96 15.80 6.59 15.22
N GLU A 97 15.30 7.79 15.48
CA GLU A 97 15.62 9.03 14.72
C GLU A 97 15.33 8.94 13.22
N LEU A 98 14.27 8.21 12.84
CA LEU A 98 13.85 8.02 11.47
C LEU A 98 12.65 8.90 11.09
N VAL A 99 11.82 9.27 12.08
CA VAL A 99 10.63 10.10 11.92
C VAL A 99 10.63 11.21 12.95
N LYS A 100 10.11 12.36 12.57
CA LYS A 100 9.82 13.51 13.44
C LYS A 100 8.34 13.78 13.48
N ARG A 101 7.82 14.10 14.68
CA ARG A 101 6.49 14.67 14.85
C ARG A 101 6.58 16.18 14.71
N VAL A 102 5.70 16.76 13.90
CA VAL A 102 5.57 18.20 13.74
C VAL A 102 4.13 18.60 13.95
N VAL A 103 3.90 19.76 14.56
CA VAL A 103 2.55 20.32 14.71
C VAL A 103 2.09 20.84 13.35
N ASP A 104 0.83 20.56 13.00
CA ASP A 104 0.22 21.08 11.78
C ASP A 104 0.05 22.61 11.91
N PRO A 105 0.65 23.42 11.01
CA PRO A 105 0.48 24.87 11.05
C PRO A 105 -0.97 25.31 10.84
N ALA A 106 -1.77 24.53 10.11
CA ALA A 106 -3.18 24.82 9.82
C ALA A 106 -4.12 24.40 10.96
N ASP A 107 -3.76 23.36 11.73
CA ASP A 107 -4.51 22.90 12.89
C ASP A 107 -3.55 22.36 13.97
N HIS A 108 -3.31 23.18 14.99
CA HIS A 108 -2.39 22.89 16.10
C HIS A 108 -2.77 21.66 16.95
N ARG A 109 -3.97 21.09 16.74
CA ARG A 109 -4.40 19.84 17.37
C ARG A 109 -3.94 18.59 16.62
N ARG A 110 -3.49 18.75 15.36
CA ARG A 110 -2.98 17.67 14.53
C ARG A 110 -1.46 17.56 14.64
N VAL A 111 -1.01 16.32 14.75
CA VAL A 111 0.41 15.96 14.67
C VAL A 111 0.66 15.33 13.30
N LEU A 112 1.64 15.87 12.58
CA LEU A 112 2.08 15.37 11.30
C LEU A 112 3.43 14.67 11.44
N LEU A 113 3.68 13.73 10.55
CA LEU A 113 4.89 12.92 10.51
C LEU A 113 5.75 13.31 9.31
N LYS A 114 7.04 13.50 9.57
CA LYS A 114 8.06 13.75 8.55
C LYS A 114 9.22 12.79 8.71
N LEU A 115 9.82 12.39 7.60
CA LEU A 115 11.08 11.65 7.61
C LEU A 115 12.25 12.54 8.02
N THR A 116 13.23 11.95 8.69
CA THR A 116 14.56 12.55 8.87
C THR A 116 15.39 12.35 7.61
N LYS A 117 16.48 13.11 7.45
CA LYS A 117 17.43 12.91 6.35
C LYS A 117 18.02 11.51 6.33
N ARG A 118 18.25 10.93 7.51
CA ARG A 118 18.73 9.54 7.65
C ARG A 118 17.71 8.55 7.09
N ALA A 119 16.43 8.71 7.42
CA ALA A 119 15.36 7.87 6.91
C ALA A 119 15.20 8.01 5.39
N GLU A 120 15.27 9.22 4.86
CA GLU A 120 15.19 9.47 3.42
C GLU A 120 16.32 8.77 2.65
N LYS A 121 17.54 8.75 3.19
CA LYS A 121 18.67 8.04 2.58
C LYS A 121 18.44 6.53 2.55
N HIS A 122 18.04 5.92 3.67
CA HIS A 122 17.71 4.50 3.71
C HIS A 122 16.59 4.16 2.74
N LEU A 123 15.55 4.99 2.70
CA LEU A 123 14.40 4.77 1.85
C LEU A 123 14.75 4.88 0.36
N ALA A 124 15.62 5.83 -0.02
CA ALA A 124 16.07 5.98 -1.40
C ALA A 124 16.80 4.72 -1.90
N ASP A 125 17.72 4.19 -1.10
CA ASP A 125 18.47 2.97 -1.43
C ASP A 125 17.55 1.75 -1.56
N LEU A 126 16.64 1.57 -0.60
CA LEU A 126 15.65 0.49 -0.62
C LEU A 126 14.68 0.63 -1.80
N SER A 127 14.22 1.84 -2.08
CA SER A 127 13.28 2.09 -3.18
C SER A 127 13.89 1.80 -4.53
N ALA A 128 15.17 2.10 -4.75
CA ALA A 128 15.86 1.75 -5.98
C ALA A 128 15.88 0.23 -6.20
N ALA A 129 16.20 -0.54 -5.16
CA ALA A 129 16.16 -2.01 -5.23
C ALA A 129 14.76 -2.56 -5.49
N HIS A 130 13.73 -2.00 -4.84
CA HIS A 130 12.34 -2.40 -5.03
C HIS A 130 11.82 -2.08 -6.43
N LEU A 131 12.18 -0.93 -7.00
CA LEU A 131 11.81 -0.58 -8.38
C LEU A 131 12.44 -1.56 -9.38
N GLY A 132 13.68 -1.98 -9.15
CA GLY A 132 14.33 -3.04 -9.94
C GLY A 132 13.55 -4.36 -9.88
N GLU A 133 13.13 -4.77 -8.69
CA GLU A 133 12.34 -5.99 -8.51
C GLU A 133 10.94 -5.87 -9.15
N LEU A 134 10.28 -4.72 -9.03
CA LEU A 134 9.00 -4.48 -9.72
C LEU A 134 9.14 -4.60 -11.23
N SER A 135 10.21 -4.03 -11.82
CA SER A 135 10.46 -4.15 -13.26
C SER A 135 10.66 -5.61 -13.69
N ARG A 136 11.22 -6.44 -12.83
CA ARG A 136 11.41 -7.88 -13.09
C ARG A 136 10.07 -8.63 -13.12
N ILE A 137 9.15 -8.31 -12.23
CA ILE A 137 7.86 -9.02 -12.10
C ILE A 137 6.75 -8.41 -12.97
N GLU A 138 6.90 -7.19 -13.46
CA GLU A 138 5.90 -6.48 -14.27
C GLU A 138 5.37 -7.32 -15.45
N PRO A 139 6.20 -7.96 -16.30
CA PRO A 139 5.70 -8.76 -17.41
C PRO A 139 4.83 -9.94 -16.96
N LEU A 140 5.10 -10.50 -15.77
CA LEU A 140 4.33 -11.58 -15.18
C LEU A 140 2.95 -11.09 -14.74
N LEU A 141 2.90 -9.94 -14.06
CA LEU A 141 1.66 -9.31 -13.61
C LEU A 141 0.78 -8.90 -14.80
N LEU A 142 1.35 -8.30 -15.82
CA LEU A 142 0.62 -7.92 -17.04
C LEU A 142 -0.03 -9.12 -17.71
N ARG A 143 0.62 -10.28 -17.78
CA ARG A 143 0.04 -11.52 -18.32
C ARG A 143 -1.14 -12.01 -17.47
N ILE A 144 -1.06 -11.92 -16.14
CA ILE A 144 -2.14 -12.29 -15.24
C ILE A 144 -3.36 -11.39 -15.46
N PHE A 145 -3.16 -10.08 -15.53
CA PHE A 145 -4.24 -9.11 -15.74
C PHE A 145 -4.86 -9.22 -17.12
N ALA A 146 -4.07 -9.40 -18.17
CA ALA A 146 -4.58 -9.56 -19.53
C ALA A 146 -5.50 -10.79 -19.71
N ARG A 147 -5.28 -11.86 -18.94
CA ARG A 147 -6.13 -13.06 -18.94
C ARG A 147 -7.51 -12.83 -18.33
N ASN A 148 -7.63 -11.88 -17.40
CA ASN A 148 -8.86 -11.60 -16.65
C ASN A 148 -9.70 -10.48 -17.28
N SER A 149 -9.22 -9.83 -18.35
CA SER A 149 -9.91 -8.74 -19.05
C SER A 149 -10.80 -9.22 -20.20
N LYS A 150 -10.97 -10.53 -20.37
CA LYS A 150 -11.89 -11.18 -21.33
C LYS A 150 -12.99 -11.91 -20.54
#